data_f3b0f66e15975f11d3e6d268deb06f8d
#
_entry.id   f3b0f66e15975f11d3e6d268deb06f8d
#
_cell.length_a   1.000
_cell.length_b   1.000
_cell.length_c   1.000
_cell.angle_alpha   90.00
_cell.angle_beta   90.00
_cell.angle_gamma   90.00
#
_symmetry.space_group_name_H-M   'P 1'
#
loop_
_entity.id
_entity.type
_entity.pdbx_description
1 polymer ?
#
loop_
_entity_poly.entity_id
_entity_poly.type
_entity_poly.pdbx_seq_one_letter_code
_entity_poly.pdbx_strand_id
1 'polypeptide(L)' 'MDTRVALIGIIVEDPGAVDALNGILHEYSAYIIGRMGIPYRQKHINVISIAVDAPQDCISALSGKIGRLHGVSTK' A
#
# COMPACT_ATOMS: atom_id res chain seq x y z
N MET A 1 -22.48 -6.29 -4.72
CA MET A 1 -21.43 -5.48 -5.38
C MET A 1 -20.23 -6.36 -5.65
N ASP A 2 -19.75 -6.29 -6.88
CA ASP A 2 -18.63 -7.13 -7.27
C ASP A 2 -17.33 -6.61 -6.67
N THR A 3 -16.55 -7.53 -6.14
CA THR A 3 -15.22 -7.23 -5.66
C THR A 3 -14.20 -8.02 -6.46
N ARG A 4 -12.96 -7.58 -6.40
CA ARG A 4 -11.88 -8.30 -7.04
C ARG A 4 -10.68 -8.34 -6.11
N VAL A 5 -9.92 -9.41 -6.25
CA VAL A 5 -8.67 -9.57 -5.50
C VAL A 5 -7.55 -8.91 -6.29
N ALA A 6 -6.75 -8.11 -5.62
CA ALA A 6 -5.64 -7.41 -6.25
C ALA A 6 -4.44 -7.38 -5.30
N LEU A 7 -3.27 -7.29 -5.90
CA LEU A 7 -2.02 -7.08 -5.16
C LEU A 7 -1.53 -5.67 -5.46
N ILE A 8 -1.12 -4.96 -4.43
CA ILE A 8 -0.53 -3.63 -4.56
C ILE A 8 0.88 -3.70 -4.01
N GLY A 9 1.87 -3.46 -4.88
CA GLY A 9 3.27 -3.38 -4.48
C GLY A 9 3.61 -1.94 -4.13
N ILE A 10 4.34 -1.76 -3.03
CA ILE A 10 4.67 -0.45 -2.49
C ILE A 10 6.16 -0.41 -2.21
N ILE A 11 6.84 0.61 -2.72
CA ILE A 11 8.23 0.88 -2.40
C ILE A 11 8.28 2.16 -1.59
N VAL A 12 8.80 2.07 -0.37
CA VAL A 12 8.93 3.23 0.52
C VAL A 12 10.41 3.61 0.57
N GLU A 13 10.73 4.76 -0.01
CA GLU A 13 12.10 5.27 -0.04
C GLU A 13 12.36 6.29 1.05
N ASP A 14 11.31 6.92 1.57
CA ASP A 14 11.40 7.92 2.63
C ASP A 14 10.80 7.36 3.92
N PRO A 15 11.63 7.10 4.94
CA PRO A 15 11.10 6.59 6.22
C PRO A 15 10.06 7.52 6.85
N GLY A 16 10.11 8.82 6.53
CA GLY A 16 9.13 9.77 7.02
C GLY A 16 7.72 9.55 6.51
N ALA A 17 7.56 8.74 5.46
CA ALA A 17 6.24 8.45 4.90
C ALA A 17 5.52 7.29 5.61
N VAL A 18 6.20 6.58 6.52
CA VAL A 18 5.66 5.34 7.10
C VAL A 18 4.38 5.58 7.88
N ASP A 19 4.34 6.64 8.69
CA ASP A 19 3.15 6.91 9.50
C ASP A 19 1.95 7.25 8.63
N ALA A 20 2.15 8.06 7.58
CA ALA A 20 1.07 8.41 6.65
C ALA A 20 0.60 7.18 5.88
N LEU A 21 1.53 6.33 5.44
CA LEU A 21 1.20 5.08 4.77
C LEU A 21 0.37 4.17 5.67
N ASN A 22 0.81 3.98 6.91
CA ASN A 22 0.09 3.12 7.85
C ASN A 22 -1.31 3.68 8.14
N GLY A 23 -1.47 5.01 8.19
CA GLY A 23 -2.78 5.62 8.36
C GLY A 23 -3.73 5.30 7.21
N ILE A 24 -3.22 5.37 5.97
CA ILE A 24 -4.01 5.01 4.79
C ILE A 24 -4.40 3.52 4.83
N LEU A 25 -3.44 2.66 5.13
CA LEU A 25 -3.71 1.22 5.21
C LEU A 25 -4.73 0.90 6.29
N HIS A 26 -4.68 1.61 7.41
CA HIS A 26 -5.67 1.44 8.49
C HIS A 26 -7.07 1.86 8.02
N GLU A 27 -7.15 2.95 7.28
CA GLU A 27 -8.42 3.44 6.73
C GLU A 27 -9.09 2.39 5.83
N TYR A 28 -8.29 1.60 5.12
CA TYR A 28 -8.78 0.58 4.19
C TYR A 28 -8.68 -0.84 4.75
N SER A 29 -8.49 -0.97 6.07
CA SER A 29 -8.22 -2.27 6.70
C SER A 29 -9.31 -3.30 6.45
N ALA A 30 -10.57 -2.87 6.29
CA ALA A 30 -11.68 -3.79 6.03
C ALA A 30 -11.52 -4.54 4.70
N TYR A 31 -10.76 -4.01 3.77
CA TYR A 31 -10.54 -4.60 2.45
C TYR A 31 -9.23 -5.37 2.34
N ILE A 32 -8.35 -5.22 3.31
CA ILE A 32 -7.01 -5.83 3.23
C ILE A 32 -7.07 -7.26 3.75
N ILE A 33 -6.71 -8.21 2.89
CA ILE A 33 -6.66 -9.63 3.23
C ILE A 33 -5.39 -9.94 4.00
N GLY A 34 -4.28 -9.32 3.62
CA GLY A 34 -2.99 -9.52 4.25
C GLY A 34 -1.95 -8.56 3.74
N ARG A 35 -0.85 -8.45 4.46
CA ARG A 35 0.27 -7.61 4.02
C ARG A 35 1.58 -8.29 4.38
N MET A 36 2.61 -7.98 3.59
CA MET A 36 3.94 -8.50 3.78
C MET A 36 4.93 -7.36 3.58
N GLY A 37 5.86 -7.19 4.49
CA GLY A 37 6.87 -6.15 4.39
C GLY A 37 8.26 -6.73 4.47
N ILE A 38 9.15 -6.26 3.59
CA ILE A 38 10.53 -6.69 3.55
C ILE A 38 11.41 -5.44 3.57
N PRO A 39 12.15 -5.19 4.67
CA PRO A 39 13.12 -4.11 4.67
C PRO A 39 14.32 -4.49 3.81
N TYR A 40 14.68 -3.63 2.89
CA TYR A 40 15.85 -3.84 2.04
C TYR A 40 16.92 -2.84 2.44
N ARG A 41 17.76 -3.25 3.38
CA ARG A 41 18.70 -2.36 4.07
C ARG A 41 19.78 -1.80 3.17
N GLN A 42 20.18 -2.54 2.17
CA GLN A 42 21.24 -2.12 1.25
C GLN A 42 20.88 -0.85 0.48
N LYS A 43 19.60 -0.62 0.24
CA LYS A 43 19.11 0.57 -0.46
C LYS A 43 18.31 1.50 0.44
N HIS A 44 18.22 1.18 1.73
CA HIS A 44 17.46 1.96 2.71
C HIS A 44 15.99 2.13 2.32
N ILE A 45 15.39 1.07 1.76
CA ILE A 45 13.99 1.10 1.36
C ILE A 45 13.22 -0.02 2.05
N ASN A 46 11.90 0.12 2.08
CA ASN A 46 10.99 -0.95 2.48
C ASN A 46 10.16 -1.36 1.28
N VAL A 47 10.05 -2.65 1.06
CA VAL A 47 9.21 -3.24 0.01
C VAL A 47 8.01 -3.86 0.71
N ILE A 48 6.81 -3.38 0.36
CA ILE A 48 5.58 -3.84 0.99
C ILE A 48 4.65 -4.35 -0.10
N SER A 49 4.01 -5.48 0.16
CA SER A 49 2.98 -6.01 -0.71
C SER A 49 1.71 -6.20 0.10
N ILE A 50 0.59 -5.69 -0.41
CA ILE A 50 -0.70 -5.91 0.23
C ILE A 50 -1.63 -6.62 -0.74
N ALA A 51 -2.43 -7.54 -0.19
CA ALA A 51 -3.49 -8.21 -0.92
C ALA A 51 -4.82 -7.63 -0.45
N VAL A 52 -5.66 -7.27 -1.38
CA VAL A 52 -6.96 -6.67 -1.07
C VAL A 52 -8.05 -7.41 -1.83
N ASP A 53 -9.25 -7.36 -1.28
CA ASP A 53 -10.47 -7.80 -1.97
C ASP A 53 -11.49 -6.67 -1.81
N ALA A 54 -11.74 -5.94 -2.89
CA ALA A 54 -12.52 -4.72 -2.82
C ALA A 54 -13.11 -4.37 -4.19
N PRO A 55 -14.14 -3.50 -4.22
CA PRO A 55 -14.60 -2.95 -5.49
C PRO A 55 -13.46 -2.19 -6.20
N GLN A 56 -13.51 -2.14 -7.52
CA GLN A 56 -12.45 -1.54 -8.32
C GLN A 56 -12.19 -0.07 -7.96
N ASP A 57 -13.25 0.69 -7.66
CA ASP A 57 -13.09 2.09 -7.28
C ASP A 57 -12.34 2.25 -5.95
N CYS A 58 -12.54 1.33 -5.01
CA CYS A 58 -11.80 1.34 -3.75
C CYS A 58 -10.33 0.99 -3.98
N ILE A 59 -10.05 0.01 -4.84
CA ILE A 59 -8.68 -0.37 -5.17
C ILE A 59 -7.95 0.82 -5.81
N SER A 60 -8.60 1.49 -6.76
CA SER A 60 -8.02 2.65 -7.43
C SER A 60 -7.78 3.81 -6.47
N ALA A 61 -8.74 4.06 -5.56
CA ALA A 61 -8.60 5.13 -4.57
C ALA A 61 -7.45 4.85 -3.61
N LEU A 62 -7.33 3.61 -3.14
CA LEU A 62 -6.26 3.21 -2.23
C LEU A 62 -4.89 3.37 -2.90
N SER A 63 -4.75 2.82 -4.10
CA SER A 63 -3.51 2.90 -4.86
C SER A 63 -3.13 4.37 -5.12
N GLY A 64 -4.11 5.20 -5.48
CA GLY A 64 -3.88 6.63 -5.72
C GLY A 64 -3.43 7.38 -4.48
N LYS A 65 -4.05 7.11 -3.34
CA LYS A 65 -3.65 7.75 -2.08
C LYS A 65 -2.23 7.38 -1.70
N ILE A 66 -1.87 6.10 -1.83
CA ILE A 66 -0.51 5.66 -1.52
C ILE A 66 0.49 6.29 -2.48
N GLY A 67 0.18 6.29 -3.77
CA GLY A 67 1.08 6.82 -4.80
C GLY A 67 1.33 8.31 -4.70
N ARG A 68 0.47 9.06 -4.00
CA ARG A 68 0.66 10.49 -3.80
C ARG A 68 1.57 10.83 -2.61
N LEU A 69 1.94 9.85 -1.80
CA LEU A 69 2.87 10.10 -0.69
C LEU A 69 4.27 10.35 -1.23
N HIS A 70 4.93 11.37 -0.67
CA HIS A 70 6.31 11.67 -1.02
C HIS A 70 7.21 10.49 -0.64
N GLY A 71 8.08 10.08 -1.56
CA GLY A 71 9.02 9.00 -1.30
C GLY A 71 8.41 7.61 -1.33
N VAL A 72 7.21 7.47 -1.92
CA VAL A 72 6.51 6.18 -2.04
C VAL A 72 6.07 5.99 -3.48
N SER A 73 6.26 4.78 -3.99
CA SER A 73 5.75 4.40 -5.31
C SER A 73 4.93 3.14 -5.21
N THR A 74 3.98 2.98 -6.14
CA THR A 74 3.06 1.84 -6.16
C THR A 74 3.03 1.16 -7.51
N LYS A 75 2.65 -0.10 -7.47
CA LYS A 75 2.36 -0.89 -8.67
C LYS A 75 1.15 -1.78 -8.47
#